data_2e1c270be3ac0ce6ce4910e8e7a53aa1
#
_entry.id   2e1c270be3ac0ce6ce4910e8e7a53aa1
#
_cell.length_a   1.000
_cell.length_b   1.000
_cell.length_c   1.000
_cell.angle_alpha   90.00
_cell.angle_beta   90.00
_cell.angle_gamma   90.00
#
_symmetry.space_group_name_H-M   'P 1'
#
loop_
_entity.id
_entity.type
_entity.pdbx_description
1 polymer ?
#
loop_
_entity_poly.entity_id
_entity_poly.type
_entity_poly.pdbx_seq_one_letter_code
_entity_poly.pdbx_strand_id
1 'polypeptide(L)'
;MTDVFEDIKKFAIACDQDPSEGNYKMYLNLIREEIGELEEAIQDNDRVEQLDALIDILVVTLGAVRAGGFNGKGAWKEVMDTNFAKINPETGKVIKREDGKVLKPEGWKSPKLQQFV
;
A
#
# COMPACT_ATOMS: atom_id res chain seq x y z
N MET A 1 10.34 -12.78 -11.13
CA MET A 1 9.87 -11.55 -10.49
C MET A 1 8.88 -11.89 -9.38
N THR A 2 9.03 -11.26 -8.24
CA THR A 2 8.22 -11.55 -7.06
C THR A 2 6.88 -10.84 -7.15
N ASP A 3 5.78 -11.58 -6.91
CA ASP A 3 4.46 -11.01 -6.77
C ASP A 3 4.18 -10.84 -5.27
N VAL A 4 4.16 -9.59 -4.81
CA VAL A 4 4.00 -9.29 -3.38
C VAL A 4 2.69 -9.82 -2.81
N PHE A 5 1.62 -9.83 -3.59
CA PHE A 5 0.33 -10.37 -3.15
C PHE A 5 0.40 -11.89 -2.94
N GLU A 6 1.08 -12.60 -3.84
CA GLU A 6 1.25 -14.05 -3.72
C GLU A 6 2.19 -14.40 -2.55
N ASP A 7 3.23 -13.61 -2.32
CA ASP A 7 4.12 -13.81 -1.17
C ASP A 7 3.36 -13.67 0.15
N ILE A 8 2.53 -12.65 0.27
CA ILE A 8 1.72 -12.42 1.47
C ILE A 8 0.73 -13.57 1.68
N LYS A 9 0.06 -14.01 0.63
CA LYS A 9 -0.87 -15.14 0.68
C LYS A 9 -0.16 -16.41 1.17
N LYS A 10 0.98 -16.72 0.59
CA LYS A 10 1.77 -17.90 0.97
C LYS A 10 2.16 -17.86 2.45
N PHE A 11 2.65 -16.72 2.91
CA PHE A 11 3.06 -16.56 4.30
C PHE A 11 1.87 -16.64 5.26
N ALA A 12 0.76 -15.97 4.93
CA ALA A 12 -0.44 -16.00 5.76
C ALA A 12 -1.03 -17.41 5.89
N ILE A 13 -1.02 -18.19 4.80
CA ILE A 13 -1.44 -19.60 4.85
C ILE A 13 -0.53 -20.40 5.80
N ALA A 14 0.77 -20.18 5.72
CA ALA A 14 1.73 -20.85 6.62
C ALA A 14 1.52 -20.46 8.09
N CYS A 15 0.95 -19.29 8.36
CA CYS A 15 0.62 -18.80 9.69
C CYS A 15 -0.79 -19.19 10.15
N ASP A 16 -1.53 -19.96 9.36
CA ASP A 16 -2.92 -20.31 9.62
C ASP A 16 -3.83 -19.06 9.76
N GLN A 17 -3.56 -18.03 9.00
CA GLN A 17 -4.30 -16.76 9.05
C GLN A 17 -5.27 -16.65 7.87
N ASP A 18 -6.44 -17.26 8.00
CA ASP A 18 -7.49 -17.08 7.01
C ASP A 18 -8.11 -15.68 7.10
N PRO A 19 -8.69 -15.17 6.00
CA PRO A 19 -9.42 -13.91 6.04
C PRO A 19 -10.52 -13.95 7.10
N SER A 20 -10.49 -12.98 8.02
CA SER A 20 -11.46 -12.86 9.10
C SER A 20 -11.41 -11.45 9.68
N GLU A 21 -12.49 -11.06 10.36
CA GLU A 21 -12.53 -9.77 11.05
C GLU A 21 -11.44 -9.67 12.12
N GLY A 22 -11.20 -10.74 12.85
CA GLY A 22 -10.16 -10.78 13.88
C GLY A 22 -8.77 -10.58 13.30
N ASN A 23 -8.44 -11.30 12.22
CA ASN A 23 -7.15 -11.15 11.57
C ASN A 23 -7.01 -9.77 10.91
N TYR A 24 -8.08 -9.25 10.33
CA TYR A 24 -8.08 -7.91 9.76
C TYR A 24 -7.73 -6.85 10.83
N LYS A 25 -8.40 -6.88 11.98
CA LYS A 25 -8.12 -5.96 13.09
C LYS A 25 -6.70 -6.12 13.62
N MET A 26 -6.20 -7.35 13.70
CA MET A 26 -4.82 -7.62 14.10
C MET A 26 -3.83 -6.92 13.18
N TYR A 27 -4.00 -7.06 11.87
CA TYR A 27 -3.13 -6.41 10.91
C TYR A 27 -3.20 -4.88 10.96
N LEU A 28 -4.39 -4.31 11.21
CA LEU A 28 -4.51 -2.86 11.39
C LEU A 28 -3.70 -2.38 12.58
N ASN A 29 -3.68 -3.15 13.67
CA ASN A 29 -2.85 -2.82 14.83
C ASN A 29 -1.35 -2.97 14.53
N LEU A 30 -0.97 -4.00 13.76
CA LEU A 30 0.42 -4.17 13.33
C LEU A 30 0.91 -3.01 12.47
N ILE A 31 0.05 -2.46 11.61
CA ILE A 31 0.38 -1.25 10.82
C ILE A 31 0.76 -0.10 11.77
N ARG A 32 -0.03 0.11 12.84
CA ARG A 32 0.24 1.17 13.81
C ARG A 32 1.56 0.94 14.54
N GLU A 33 1.86 -0.30 14.92
CA GLU A 33 3.13 -0.64 15.58
C GLU A 33 4.32 -0.38 14.66
N GLU A 34 4.24 -0.77 13.40
CA GLU A 34 5.34 -0.57 12.45
C GLU A 34 5.58 0.91 12.14
N ILE A 35 4.53 1.73 12.11
CA ILE A 35 4.68 3.18 11.97
C ILE A 35 5.47 3.75 13.16
N GLY A 36 5.17 3.29 14.38
CA GLY A 36 5.91 3.69 15.57
C GLY A 36 7.39 3.32 15.51
N GLU A 37 7.69 2.10 15.03
CA GLU A 37 9.08 1.64 14.85
C GLU A 37 9.82 2.48 13.81
N LEU A 38 9.13 2.87 12.73
CA LEU A 38 9.71 3.77 11.72
C LEU A 38 10.08 5.11 12.34
N GLU A 39 9.20 5.69 13.15
CA GLU A 39 9.45 6.98 13.81
C GLU A 39 10.67 6.89 14.74
N GLU A 40 10.80 5.82 15.50
CA GLU A 40 11.97 5.58 16.35
C GLU A 40 13.26 5.47 15.52
N ALA A 41 13.21 4.72 14.41
CA ALA A 41 14.36 4.56 13.52
C ALA A 41 14.79 5.89 12.89
N ILE A 42 13.83 6.76 12.58
CA ILE A 42 14.12 8.12 12.06
C ILE A 42 14.80 8.95 13.13
N GLN A 43 14.31 8.94 14.37
CA GLN A 43 14.92 9.66 15.49
C GLN A 43 16.35 9.20 15.77
N ASP A 44 16.60 7.90 15.62
CA ASP A 44 17.92 7.30 15.85
C ASP A 44 18.85 7.41 14.64
N ASN A 45 18.39 8.00 13.54
CA ASN A 45 19.13 8.08 12.27
C ASN A 45 19.62 6.72 11.77
N ASP A 46 18.85 5.66 12.07
CA ASP A 46 19.18 4.28 11.69
C ASP A 46 18.52 3.93 10.36
N ARG A 47 19.31 4.02 9.28
CA ARG A 47 18.81 3.79 7.91
C ARG A 47 18.41 2.35 7.67
N VAL A 48 19.09 1.40 8.29
CA VAL A 48 18.76 -0.03 8.16
C VAL A 48 17.41 -0.31 8.79
N GLU A 49 17.20 0.18 10.01
CA GLU A 49 15.91 0.02 10.69
C GLU A 49 14.78 0.79 10.01
N GLN A 50 15.08 1.93 9.38
CA GLN A 50 14.09 2.65 8.58
C GLN A 50 13.60 1.80 7.41
N LEU A 51 14.54 1.17 6.69
CA LEU A 51 14.18 0.30 5.56
C LEU A 51 13.38 -0.91 6.04
N ASP A 52 13.81 -1.55 7.12
CA ASP A 52 13.10 -2.69 7.69
C ASP A 52 11.66 -2.31 8.05
N ALA A 53 11.47 -1.19 8.75
CA ALA A 53 10.14 -0.71 9.13
C ALA A 53 9.27 -0.39 7.90
N LEU A 54 9.83 0.26 6.88
CA LEU A 54 9.09 0.57 5.65
C LEU A 54 8.62 -0.68 4.93
N ILE A 55 9.48 -1.70 4.82
CA ILE A 55 9.09 -2.97 4.21
C ILE A 55 8.05 -3.69 5.07
N ASP A 56 8.21 -3.69 6.40
CA ASP A 56 7.24 -4.30 7.30
C ASP A 56 5.87 -3.61 7.24
N ILE A 57 5.84 -2.27 7.09
CA ILE A 57 4.59 -1.53 6.86
C ILE A 57 3.89 -2.05 5.59
N LEU A 58 4.64 -2.27 4.52
CA LEU A 58 4.09 -2.82 3.29
C LEU A 58 3.56 -4.24 3.50
N VAL A 59 4.32 -5.09 4.18
CA VAL A 59 3.93 -6.47 4.47
C VAL A 59 2.61 -6.51 5.26
N VAL A 60 2.52 -5.78 6.38
CA VAL A 60 1.32 -5.82 7.22
C VAL A 60 0.14 -5.11 6.57
N THR A 61 0.37 -4.10 5.72
CA THR A 61 -0.69 -3.47 4.94
C THR A 61 -1.30 -4.45 3.93
N LEU A 62 -0.47 -5.19 3.20
CA LEU A 62 -0.95 -6.23 2.30
C LEU A 62 -1.63 -7.37 3.06
N GLY A 63 -1.14 -7.68 4.25
CA GLY A 63 -1.79 -8.63 5.16
C GLY A 63 -3.20 -8.19 5.53
N ALA A 64 -3.39 -6.90 5.84
CA ALA A 64 -4.71 -6.34 6.14
C ALA A 64 -5.63 -6.41 4.93
N VAL A 65 -5.13 -6.09 3.74
CA VAL A 65 -5.92 -6.16 2.49
C VAL A 65 -6.43 -7.59 2.29
N ARG A 66 -5.59 -8.59 2.46
CA ARG A 66 -6.00 -9.99 2.33
C ARG A 66 -6.97 -10.40 3.44
N ALA A 67 -6.66 -10.09 4.69
CA ALA A 67 -7.47 -10.49 5.83
C ALA A 67 -8.87 -9.85 5.80
N GLY A 68 -8.99 -8.66 5.22
CA GLY A 68 -10.28 -7.98 5.03
C GLY A 68 -11.11 -8.53 3.88
N GLY A 69 -10.60 -9.49 3.12
CA GLY A 69 -11.31 -10.07 1.99
C GLY A 69 -11.31 -9.21 0.74
N PHE A 70 -10.46 -8.19 0.67
CA PHE A 70 -10.39 -7.30 -0.48
C PHE A 70 -9.66 -7.94 -1.66
N ASN A 71 -10.02 -7.55 -2.87
CA ASN A 71 -9.25 -7.88 -4.07
C ASN A 71 -8.10 -6.89 -4.22
N GLY A 72 -6.96 -7.21 -3.61
CA GLY A 72 -5.80 -6.32 -3.59
C GLY A 72 -5.21 -6.07 -4.97
N LYS A 73 -5.06 -7.10 -5.79
CA LYS A 73 -4.50 -6.96 -7.15
C LYS A 73 -5.36 -6.06 -8.02
N GLY A 74 -6.70 -6.26 -7.99
CA GLY A 74 -7.63 -5.43 -8.75
C GLY A 74 -7.61 -3.98 -8.29
N ALA A 75 -7.62 -3.76 -6.98
CA ALA A 75 -7.56 -2.41 -6.41
C ALA A 75 -6.24 -1.71 -6.76
N TRP A 76 -5.12 -2.42 -6.68
CA TRP A 76 -3.81 -1.89 -7.06
C TRP A 76 -3.81 -1.41 -8.50
N LYS A 77 -4.29 -2.26 -9.43
CA LYS A 77 -4.35 -1.88 -10.84
C LYS A 77 -5.21 -0.64 -11.06
N GLU A 78 -6.39 -0.60 -10.43
CA GLU A 78 -7.30 0.54 -10.55
C GLU A 78 -6.66 1.84 -10.06
N VAL A 79 -6.05 1.81 -8.88
CA VAL A 79 -5.37 2.99 -8.31
C VAL A 79 -4.20 3.43 -9.20
N MET A 80 -3.38 2.48 -9.67
CA MET A 80 -2.24 2.83 -10.50
C MET A 80 -2.68 3.35 -11.87
N ASP A 81 -3.75 2.81 -12.45
CA ASP A 81 -4.30 3.34 -13.71
C ASP A 81 -4.73 4.80 -13.54
N THR A 82 -5.39 5.14 -12.43
CA THR A 82 -5.77 6.54 -12.15
C THR A 82 -4.55 7.43 -11.87
N ASN A 83 -3.49 6.88 -11.27
CA ASN A 83 -2.25 7.62 -11.10
C ASN A 83 -1.55 7.88 -12.44
N PHE A 84 -1.49 6.88 -13.30
CA PHE A 84 -0.91 7.02 -14.64
C PHE A 84 -1.70 8.00 -15.49
N ALA A 85 -3.02 8.10 -15.30
CA ALA A 85 -3.87 9.07 -15.98
C ALA A 85 -3.53 10.53 -15.63
N LYS A 86 -2.76 10.77 -14.57
CA LYS A 86 -2.25 12.10 -14.22
C LYS A 86 -1.06 12.51 -15.08
N ILE A 87 -0.46 11.57 -15.80
CA ILE A 87 0.71 11.83 -16.65
C ILE A 87 0.23 12.49 -17.94
N ASN A 88 0.83 13.64 -18.27
CA ASN A 88 0.58 14.31 -19.55
C ASN A 88 1.26 13.50 -20.66
N PRO A 89 0.51 12.96 -21.65
CA PRO A 89 1.08 12.11 -22.68
C PRO A 89 2.05 12.85 -23.61
N GLU A 90 1.92 14.18 -23.74
CA GLU A 90 2.81 14.98 -24.59
C GLU A 90 4.18 15.18 -23.95
N THR A 91 4.25 15.35 -22.63
CA THR A 91 5.49 15.61 -21.90
C THR A 91 6.04 14.37 -21.20
N GLY A 92 5.20 13.36 -20.98
CA GLY A 92 5.54 12.19 -20.17
C GLY A 92 5.66 12.49 -18.68
N LYS A 93 5.18 13.65 -18.24
CA LYS A 93 5.33 14.13 -16.86
C LYS A 93 3.98 14.54 -16.27
N VAL A 94 3.93 14.56 -14.94
CA VAL A 94 2.79 15.08 -14.18
C VAL A 94 3.00 16.57 -13.90
N ILE A 95 1.90 17.29 -13.64
CA ILE A 95 1.96 18.66 -13.15
C ILE A 95 2.02 18.61 -11.63
N LYS A 96 2.94 19.36 -11.04
CA LYS A 96 3.15 19.39 -9.60
C LYS A 96 2.88 20.79 -9.02
N ARG A 97 2.38 20.79 -7.79
CA ARG A 97 2.31 21.97 -6.95
C ARG A 97 3.73 22.33 -6.49
N GLU A 98 3.94 23.56 -5.96
CA GLU A 98 5.26 24.01 -5.50
C GLU A 98 5.91 23.09 -4.46
N ASP A 99 5.09 22.46 -3.58
CA ASP A 99 5.60 21.54 -2.56
C ASP A 99 5.88 20.13 -3.12
N GLY A 100 5.71 19.92 -4.42
CA GLY A 100 5.96 18.63 -5.08
C GLY A 100 4.75 17.73 -5.17
N LYS A 101 3.59 18.15 -4.64
CA LYS A 101 2.37 17.33 -4.74
C LYS A 101 1.87 17.29 -6.18
N VAL A 102 1.58 16.08 -6.67
CA VAL A 102 1.02 15.86 -8.01
C VAL A 102 -0.39 16.43 -8.07
N LEU A 103 -0.67 17.22 -9.10
CA LEU A 103 -1.99 17.79 -9.35
C LEU A 103 -2.78 16.89 -10.27
N LYS A 104 -4.10 16.91 -10.08
CA LYS A 104 -5.04 16.16 -10.92
C LYS A 104 -5.36 16.97 -12.17
N PRO A 105 -5.24 16.40 -13.38
CA PRO A 105 -5.63 17.09 -14.60
C PRO A 105 -7.14 17.29 -14.65
N GLU A 106 -7.58 18.24 -15.47
CA GLU A 106 -9.00 18.47 -15.71
C GLU A 106 -9.65 17.19 -16.24
N GLY A 107 -10.82 16.86 -15.71
CA GLY A 107 -11.55 15.64 -16.08
C GLY A 107 -11.00 14.35 -15.47
N TRP A 108 -9.98 14.44 -14.64
CA TRP A 108 -9.45 13.25 -13.96
C TRP A 108 -10.51 12.64 -13.04
N LYS A 109 -10.61 11.30 -13.09
CA LYS A 109 -11.55 10.55 -12.25
C LYS A 109 -10.80 9.75 -11.22
N SER A 110 -11.31 9.76 -9.97
CA SER A 110 -10.75 8.97 -8.87
C SER A 110 -10.97 7.48 -9.11
N PRO A 111 -10.17 6.61 -8.46
CA PRO A 111 -10.33 5.16 -8.60
C PRO A 111 -11.70 4.71 -8.07
N LYS A 112 -12.30 3.75 -8.76
CA LYS A 112 -13.58 3.14 -8.39
C LYS A 112 -13.30 1.81 -7.70
N LEU A 113 -13.26 1.84 -6.36
CA LEU A 113 -12.83 0.69 -5.58
C LEU A 113 -13.96 -0.19 -5.07
N GLN A 114 -15.22 0.22 -5.26
CA GLN A 114 -16.38 -0.53 -4.75
C GLN A 114 -16.37 -1.99 -5.19
N GLN A 115 -15.97 -2.27 -6.42
CA GLN A 115 -15.94 -3.62 -6.98
C GLN A 115 -14.87 -4.53 -6.35
N PHE A 116 -13.95 -3.98 -5.57
CA PHE A 116 -12.83 -4.73 -4.98
C PHE A 116 -12.96 -4.93 -3.46
N VAL A 117 -14.02 -4.42 -2.86
CA VAL A 117 -14.24 -4.56 -1.41
C VAL A 117 -15.07 -5.80 -1.04
#